data_b48a5d7c44873cae37493d0cc3568bee
#
_entry.id   b48a5d7c44873cae37493d0cc3568bee
#
_cell.length_a   1.000
_cell.length_b   1.000
_cell.length_c   1.000
_cell.angle_alpha   90.00
_cell.angle_beta   90.00
_cell.angle_gamma   90.00
#
_symmetry.space_group_name_H-M   'P 1'
#
loop_
_entity.id
_entity.type
_entity.pdbx_description
1 polymer ?
#
loop_
_entity_poly.entity_id
_entity_poly.type
_entity_poly.pdbx_seq_one_letter_code
_entity_poly.pdbx_strand_id
1 'polypeptide(L)'
;MHIDFESSGGYANIKLTYHGDTEELPGEVANKLIELVDSSRIFDLKENEVAPSLSGPPDVLYYKLTIQEGNKRTSLYFNDITAPDSLRPLLTLLQELAWEQIRKGKS
;
A
#
# COMPACT_ATOMS: atom_id res chain seq x y z
N MET A 1 -8.41 8.99 -7.61
CA MET A 1 -7.22 8.15 -7.42
C MET A 1 -7.66 6.72 -7.13
N HIS A 2 -7.20 5.80 -7.92
CA HIS A 2 -7.48 4.38 -7.74
C HIS A 2 -6.30 3.69 -7.08
N ILE A 3 -6.56 2.83 -6.09
CA ILE A 3 -5.52 2.18 -5.32
C ILE A 3 -5.79 0.68 -5.22
N ASP A 4 -4.76 -0.12 -5.55
CA ASP A 4 -4.75 -1.55 -5.32
C ASP A 4 -3.57 -1.87 -4.41
N PHE A 5 -3.86 -2.42 -3.25
CA PHE A 5 -2.86 -2.72 -2.23
C PHE A 5 -2.98 -4.17 -1.81
N GLU A 6 -1.83 -4.83 -1.68
CA GLU A 6 -1.75 -6.20 -1.21
C GLU A 6 -0.57 -6.34 -0.25
N SER A 7 -0.83 -6.95 0.89
CA SER A 7 0.19 -7.26 1.89
C SER A 7 0.14 -8.75 2.20
N SER A 8 1.28 -9.42 2.19
CA SER A 8 1.35 -10.86 2.42
C SER A 8 2.61 -11.22 3.18
N GLY A 9 2.61 -12.40 3.80
CA GLY A 9 3.76 -12.92 4.55
C GLY A 9 3.65 -12.68 6.04
N GLY A 10 4.80 -12.57 6.69
CA GLY A 10 4.85 -12.44 8.15
C GLY A 10 4.62 -13.78 8.84
N TYR A 11 4.59 -13.76 10.19
CA TYR A 11 4.45 -14.98 10.99
C TYR A 11 3.12 -15.70 10.76
N ALA A 12 2.04 -14.93 10.61
CA ALA A 12 0.71 -15.50 10.45
C ALA A 12 0.38 -15.85 9.01
N ASN A 13 1.24 -15.49 8.07
CA ASN A 13 1.03 -15.68 6.64
C ASN A 13 -0.35 -15.19 6.18
N ILE A 14 -0.78 -14.06 6.72
CA ILE A 14 -2.05 -13.45 6.41
C ILE A 14 -1.90 -12.56 5.18
N LYS A 15 -2.87 -12.67 4.25
CA LYS A 15 -2.91 -11.82 3.08
C LYS A 15 -3.99 -10.76 3.28
N LEU A 16 -3.59 -9.49 3.20
CA LEU A 16 -4.50 -8.36 3.28
C LEU A 16 -4.56 -7.68 1.92
N THR A 17 -5.75 -7.32 1.49
CA THR A 17 -5.94 -6.59 0.24
C THR A 17 -6.86 -5.40 0.45
N TYR A 18 -6.58 -4.33 -0.27
CA TYR A 18 -7.46 -3.18 -0.34
C TYR A 18 -7.55 -2.72 -1.79
N HIS A 19 -8.75 -2.59 -2.30
CA HIS A 19 -9.02 -2.09 -3.65
C HIS A 19 -10.10 -1.03 -3.54
N GLY A 20 -9.84 0.14 -4.08
CA GLY A 20 -10.82 1.19 -4.01
C GLY A 20 -10.38 2.46 -4.69
N ASP A 21 -11.30 3.40 -4.77
CA ASP A 21 -11.06 4.71 -5.32
C ASP A 21 -11.33 5.75 -4.23
N THR A 22 -10.49 6.80 -4.19
CA THR A 22 -10.67 7.85 -3.18
C THR A 22 -12.02 8.54 -3.29
N GLU A 23 -12.64 8.53 -4.45
CA GLU A 23 -13.99 9.11 -4.64
C GLU A 23 -15.06 8.34 -3.87
N GLU A 24 -14.83 7.08 -3.54
CA GLU A 24 -15.76 6.24 -2.81
C GLU A 24 -15.57 6.31 -1.29
N LEU A 25 -14.55 7.02 -0.82
CA LEU A 25 -14.23 7.12 0.60
C LEU A 25 -14.81 8.38 1.23
N PRO A 26 -15.06 8.36 2.56
CA PRO A 26 -15.40 9.59 3.27
C PRO A 26 -14.35 10.66 3.03
N GLY A 27 -14.77 11.92 2.95
CA GLY A 27 -13.87 13.02 2.60
C GLY A 27 -12.61 13.11 3.44
N GLU A 28 -12.72 12.86 4.76
CA GLU A 28 -11.57 12.90 5.66
C GLU A 28 -10.55 11.83 5.33
N VAL A 29 -11.01 10.62 5.06
CA VAL A 29 -10.14 9.50 4.72
C VAL A 29 -9.51 9.71 3.36
N ALA A 30 -10.30 10.15 2.38
CA ALA A 30 -9.83 10.42 1.03
C ALA A 30 -8.72 11.48 1.04
N ASN A 31 -8.95 12.58 1.76
CA ASN A 31 -7.98 13.66 1.86
C ASN A 31 -6.68 13.21 2.52
N LYS A 32 -6.80 12.42 3.60
CA LYS A 32 -5.63 11.89 4.29
C LYS A 32 -4.82 10.98 3.37
N LEU A 33 -5.50 10.13 2.64
CA LEU A 33 -4.86 9.19 1.72
C LEU A 33 -4.13 9.93 0.59
N ILE A 34 -4.78 10.92 -0.01
CA ILE A 34 -4.17 11.74 -1.06
C ILE A 34 -2.94 12.48 -0.52
N GLU A 35 -3.05 13.06 0.67
CA GLU A 35 -1.93 13.75 1.31
C GLU A 35 -0.74 12.81 1.53
N LEU A 36 -0.98 11.61 2.02
CA LEU A 36 0.08 10.65 2.26
C LEU A 36 0.73 10.16 0.95
N VAL A 37 -0.07 10.00 -0.10
CA VAL A 37 0.47 9.64 -1.43
C VAL A 37 1.39 10.75 -1.93
N ASP A 38 0.96 12.00 -1.83
CA ASP A 38 1.77 13.14 -2.26
C ASP A 38 3.06 13.25 -1.45
N SER A 39 2.97 13.09 -0.13
CA SER A 39 4.12 13.19 0.76
C SER A 39 5.13 12.08 0.53
N SER A 40 4.67 10.91 0.12
CA SER A 40 5.54 9.76 -0.13
C SER A 40 6.35 9.89 -1.41
N ARG A 41 5.92 10.74 -2.34
CA ARG A 41 6.51 10.88 -3.67
C ARG A 41 6.57 9.54 -4.41
N ILE A 42 5.52 8.76 -4.25
CA ILE A 42 5.51 7.39 -4.78
C ILE A 42 5.69 7.34 -6.31
N PHE A 43 5.20 8.34 -7.03
CA PHE A 43 5.35 8.36 -8.50
C PHE A 43 6.79 8.62 -8.94
N ASP A 44 7.64 9.13 -8.03
CA ASP A 44 9.06 9.35 -8.31
C ASP A 44 9.93 8.15 -7.95
N LEU A 45 9.37 7.16 -7.26
CA LEU A 45 10.11 5.95 -6.88
C LEU A 45 10.20 4.99 -8.05
N LYS A 46 11.37 4.42 -8.24
CA LYS A 46 11.60 3.41 -9.27
C LYS A 46 11.46 2.02 -8.67
N GLU A 47 10.86 1.12 -9.43
CA GLU A 47 10.64 -0.25 -8.98
C GLU A 47 11.92 -0.91 -8.48
N ASN A 48 13.04 -0.72 -9.19
CA ASN A 48 14.31 -1.34 -8.80
C ASN A 48 14.93 -0.74 -7.53
N GLU A 49 14.51 0.46 -7.13
CA GLU A 49 15.01 1.08 -5.90
C GLU A 49 14.41 0.44 -4.64
N VAL A 50 13.22 -0.13 -4.76
CA VAL A 50 12.49 -0.68 -3.61
C VAL A 50 12.30 -2.18 -3.72
N ALA A 51 12.76 -2.82 -4.79
CA ALA A 51 12.58 -4.25 -4.99
C ALA A 51 13.21 -5.06 -3.85
N PRO A 52 12.51 -6.10 -3.35
CA PRO A 52 13.04 -6.90 -2.25
C PRO A 52 14.25 -7.72 -2.65
N SER A 53 15.12 -7.95 -1.68
CA SER A 53 16.22 -8.91 -1.83
C SER A 53 15.65 -10.33 -1.85
N LEU A 54 16.26 -11.21 -2.64
CA LEU A 54 15.84 -12.62 -2.73
C LEU A 54 16.09 -13.39 -1.44
N SER A 55 16.95 -12.89 -0.55
CA SER A 55 17.34 -13.58 0.67
C SER A 55 16.80 -12.91 1.94
N GLY A 56 15.61 -12.31 1.87
CA GLY A 56 15.02 -11.66 3.03
C GLY A 56 14.59 -12.63 4.12
N PRO A 57 14.45 -12.16 5.38
CA PRO A 57 13.95 -13.00 6.47
C PRO A 57 12.55 -13.53 6.19
N PRO A 58 12.20 -14.75 6.67
CA PRO A 58 10.91 -15.36 6.36
C PRO A 58 9.71 -14.68 7.02
N ASP A 59 9.94 -13.85 8.03
CA ASP A 59 8.88 -13.15 8.77
C ASP A 59 8.60 -11.74 8.26
N VAL A 60 9.21 -11.35 7.14
CA VAL A 60 9.03 -10.02 6.57
C VAL A 60 7.73 -9.94 5.78
N LEU A 61 7.02 -8.83 5.93
CA LEU A 61 5.83 -8.57 5.11
C LEU A 61 6.24 -8.03 3.74
N TYR A 62 5.58 -8.55 2.71
CA TYR A 62 5.76 -8.10 1.34
C TYR A 62 4.55 -7.29 0.91
N TYR A 63 4.80 -6.23 0.14
CA TYR A 63 3.75 -5.31 -0.29
C TYR A 63 3.74 -5.18 -1.80
N LYS A 64 2.54 -5.14 -2.36
CA LYS A 64 2.33 -4.83 -3.77
C LYS A 64 1.38 -3.66 -3.81
N LEU A 65 1.80 -2.56 -4.41
CA LEU A 65 1.04 -1.31 -4.38
C LEU A 65 0.97 -0.73 -5.79
N THR A 66 -0.26 -0.53 -6.26
CA THR A 66 -0.51 0.14 -7.53
C THR A 66 -1.39 1.35 -7.27
N ILE A 67 -0.97 2.51 -7.78
CA ILE A 67 -1.73 3.75 -7.66
C ILE A 67 -1.87 4.37 -9.04
N GLN A 68 -3.09 4.75 -9.37
CA GLN A 68 -3.38 5.43 -10.63
C GLN A 68 -4.14 6.72 -10.35
N GLU A 69 -3.64 7.82 -10.86
CA GLU A 69 -4.28 9.12 -10.75
C GLU A 69 -4.16 9.84 -12.10
N GLY A 70 -5.30 9.98 -12.80
CA GLY A 70 -5.30 10.56 -14.15
C GLY A 70 -4.41 9.76 -15.08
N ASN A 71 -3.40 10.41 -15.65
CA ASN A 71 -2.45 9.78 -16.56
C ASN A 71 -1.25 9.18 -15.85
N LYS A 72 -1.15 9.33 -14.53
CA LYS A 72 -0.03 8.80 -13.75
C LYS A 72 -0.39 7.45 -13.18
N ARG A 73 0.53 6.51 -13.30
CA ARG A 73 0.35 5.18 -12.74
C ARG A 73 1.70 4.66 -12.25
N THR A 74 1.71 4.07 -11.06
CA THR A 74 2.88 3.39 -10.54
C THR A 74 2.47 2.05 -9.94
N SER A 75 3.33 1.06 -10.09
CA SER A 75 3.15 -0.25 -9.50
C SER A 75 4.47 -0.67 -8.88
N LEU A 76 4.49 -0.88 -7.57
CA LEU A 76 5.70 -1.19 -6.82
C LEU A 76 5.54 -2.48 -6.04
N TYR A 77 6.62 -3.25 -5.98
CA TYR A 77 6.71 -4.44 -5.16
C TYR A 77 7.91 -4.28 -4.22
N PHE A 78 7.67 -4.36 -2.92
CA PHE A 78 8.69 -4.11 -1.91
C PHE A 78 8.34 -4.85 -0.62
N ASN A 79 9.22 -4.77 0.38
CA ASN A 79 8.97 -5.39 1.68
C ASN A 79 9.27 -4.38 2.81
N ASP A 80 9.10 -4.81 4.08
CA ASP A 80 9.35 -3.96 5.24
C ASP A 80 10.79 -3.43 5.29
N ILE A 81 11.74 -4.17 4.75
CA ILE A 81 13.14 -3.77 4.78
C ILE A 81 13.43 -2.72 3.71
N THR A 82 12.89 -2.90 2.52
CA THR A 82 13.18 -2.02 1.39
C THR A 82 12.24 -0.82 1.29
N ALA A 83 11.13 -0.81 2.05
CA ALA A 83 10.18 0.29 2.01
C ALA A 83 10.84 1.59 2.48
N PRO A 84 10.79 2.66 1.66
CA PRO A 84 11.28 3.95 2.12
C PRO A 84 10.47 4.46 3.31
N ASP A 85 11.12 5.22 4.19
CA ASP A 85 10.44 5.78 5.36
C ASP A 85 9.27 6.67 4.96
N SER A 86 9.35 7.33 3.82
CA SER A 86 8.27 8.18 3.32
C SER A 86 6.98 7.42 3.01
N LEU A 87 7.08 6.11 2.75
CA LEU A 87 5.90 5.28 2.48
C LEU A 87 5.25 4.71 3.73
N ARG A 88 5.93 4.71 4.88
CA ARG A 88 5.42 4.04 6.08
C ARG A 88 4.07 4.57 6.57
N PRO A 89 3.84 5.90 6.63
CA PRO A 89 2.51 6.37 7.02
C PRO A 89 1.42 5.94 6.05
N LEU A 90 1.73 5.92 4.75
CA LEU A 90 0.78 5.46 3.74
C LEU A 90 0.46 3.98 3.92
N LEU A 91 1.49 3.15 4.16
CA LEU A 91 1.29 1.71 4.37
C LEU A 91 0.44 1.44 5.60
N THR A 92 0.64 2.20 6.68
CA THR A 92 -0.16 2.06 7.90
C THR A 92 -1.64 2.31 7.61
N LEU A 93 -1.94 3.38 6.89
CA LEU A 93 -3.33 3.70 6.55
C LEU A 93 -3.94 2.65 5.62
N LEU A 94 -3.17 2.19 4.63
CA LEU A 94 -3.67 1.16 3.70
C LEU A 94 -3.96 -0.16 4.41
N GLN A 95 -3.15 -0.53 5.39
CA GLN A 95 -3.40 -1.72 6.19
C GLN A 95 -4.69 -1.59 7.01
N GLU A 96 -4.93 -0.41 7.58
CA GLU A 96 -6.17 -0.15 8.31
C GLU A 96 -7.39 -0.26 7.39
N LEU A 97 -7.29 0.31 6.18
CA LEU A 97 -8.37 0.23 5.21
C LEU A 97 -8.62 -1.21 4.75
N ALA A 98 -7.55 -1.99 4.60
CA ALA A 98 -7.66 -3.40 4.24
C ALA A 98 -8.40 -4.19 5.32
N TRP A 99 -8.08 -3.98 6.59
CA TRP A 99 -8.79 -4.62 7.69
C TRP A 99 -10.27 -4.23 7.70
N GLU A 100 -10.58 -2.96 7.45
CA GLU A 100 -11.96 -2.52 7.40
C GLU A 100 -12.75 -3.18 6.27
N GLN A 101 -12.13 -3.35 5.10
CA GLN A 101 -12.79 -4.04 3.98
C GLN A 101 -13.11 -5.48 4.34
N ILE A 102 -12.20 -6.17 5.01
CA ILE A 102 -12.42 -7.55 5.45
C ILE A 102 -13.60 -7.61 6.43
N ARG A 103 -13.64 -6.69 7.40
CA ARG A 103 -14.72 -6.66 8.37
C ARG A 103 -16.06 -6.39 7.73
N LYS A 104 -16.13 -5.47 6.77
CA LYS A 104 -17.36 -5.14 6.06
C LYS A 104 -17.81 -6.28 5.16
N GLY A 105 -16.88 -7.00 4.57
CA GLY A 105 -17.18 -8.11 3.69
C GLY A 105 -17.74 -9.33 4.38
N LYS A 106 -17.66 -9.38 5.71
CA LYS A 106 -18.19 -10.50 6.51
C LYS A 106 -19.57 -10.25 7.09
N SER A 107 -20.12 -9.09 6.83
CA SER A 107 -21.43 -8.73 7.36
C SER A 107 -22.57 -9.50 6.68
#